data_197da686a69bd4f47a5f019c8d629e81
#
_entry.id   197da686a69bd4f47a5f019c8d629e81
#
_cell.length_a   1.000
_cell.length_b   1.000
_cell.length_c   1.000
_cell.angle_alpha   90.00
_cell.angle_beta   90.00
_cell.angle_gamma   90.00
#
_symmetry.space_group_name_H-M   'P 1'
#
loop_
_entity.id
_entity.type
_entity.pdbx_description
1 polymer ?
#
loop_
_entity_poly.entity_id
_entity_poly.type
_entity_poly.pdbx_seq_one_letter_code
_entity_poly.pdbx_strand_id
1 'polypeptide(L)'
;MKFPRRLVFKLTALFTMASLHPGLTVSGNPIKGYPDEIQEIRYPVEADNSEQPALFWKPYQYSEKAPLLVALHTWSSDYLQAGGEAKYAEWCVQNNWIFIHPNFRGRNRTPESMGSDLVVADIRAAVEWAKENAAVDESRIYAIGVSGGGHATQLLAGRTPEIWAGISSWCGISDIAAWHEQTSAAGLERYAKDIEMALGGAPLPRSQEEKDAIHRSPLTWLGKASPVPLDINHGINDGRDGSVPFTHSLHAWNAIVPESEKLPAEFIKEFYATQKPSADDVPNDPLYGERQPLFRRAHKNTRVTIFDGGHEIVHLAALNWLAAQKKGQPANWNPPKVADLQTSDKDTQSGK
;
A
#
# COMPACT_ATOMS: atom_id res chain seq x y z
N MET A 1 -5.10 2.09 86.17
CA MET A 1 -4.01 2.36 85.26
C MET A 1 -4.31 1.72 83.88
N LYS A 2 -4.64 2.47 82.85
CA LYS A 2 -4.98 1.98 81.52
C LYS A 2 -3.82 2.27 80.64
N PHE A 3 -3.24 1.22 80.03
CA PHE A 3 -2.18 1.35 79.04
C PHE A 3 -2.78 1.60 77.58
N PRO A 4 -2.22 2.47 76.77
CA PRO A 4 -2.72 2.74 75.43
C PRO A 4 -2.25 1.67 74.43
N ARG A 5 -3.15 1.24 73.55
CA ARG A 5 -2.90 0.35 72.44
C ARG A 5 -2.06 1.05 71.36
N ARG A 6 -0.90 0.48 71.01
CA ARG A 6 -0.11 0.86 69.84
C ARG A 6 -0.80 0.46 68.56
N LEU A 7 -1.05 1.44 67.70
CA LEU A 7 -1.54 1.28 66.33
C LEU A 7 -0.36 0.91 65.39
N VAL A 8 -0.38 -0.29 64.84
CA VAL A 8 0.62 -0.74 63.88
C VAL A 8 0.11 -0.42 62.46
N PHE A 9 0.71 0.58 61.81
CA PHE A 9 0.49 0.86 60.40
C PHE A 9 1.23 -0.20 59.58
N LYS A 10 0.50 -1.05 58.86
CA LYS A 10 1.06 -1.89 57.77
C LYS A 10 1.19 -1.03 56.53
N LEU A 11 2.43 -0.68 56.16
CA LEU A 11 2.78 -0.08 54.87
C LEU A 11 2.70 -1.18 53.81
N THR A 12 1.64 -1.19 53.00
CA THR A 12 1.55 -2.04 51.83
C THR A 12 2.27 -1.34 50.68
N ALA A 13 3.48 -1.80 50.36
CA ALA A 13 4.21 -1.31 49.18
C ALA A 13 3.53 -1.91 47.93
N LEU A 14 2.86 -1.07 47.15
CA LEU A 14 2.44 -1.39 45.77
C LEU A 14 3.68 -1.44 44.90
N PHE A 15 4.16 -2.62 44.56
CA PHE A 15 5.09 -2.81 43.44
C PHE A 15 4.32 -2.69 42.15
N THR A 16 4.38 -1.54 41.53
CA THR A 16 4.04 -1.42 40.10
C THR A 16 5.11 -2.15 39.29
N MET A 17 4.76 -3.31 38.76
CA MET A 17 5.54 -3.93 37.71
C MET A 17 5.47 -3.05 36.47
N ALA A 18 6.52 -2.28 36.22
CA ALA A 18 6.75 -1.68 34.93
C ALA A 18 7.03 -2.84 33.97
N SER A 19 6.12 -3.10 33.06
CA SER A 19 6.34 -4.01 31.93
C SER A 19 7.48 -3.44 31.10
N LEU A 20 8.65 -4.03 31.19
CA LEU A 20 9.77 -3.82 30.29
C LEU A 20 9.32 -4.31 28.91
N HIS A 21 8.92 -3.39 28.04
CA HIS A 21 8.79 -3.67 26.62
C HIS A 21 10.20 -4.02 26.10
N PRO A 22 10.37 -5.11 25.34
CA PRO A 22 11.64 -5.40 24.73
C PRO A 22 12.05 -4.22 23.87
N GLY A 23 13.19 -3.62 24.20
CA GLY A 23 13.67 -2.42 23.56
C GLY A 23 13.89 -2.65 22.07
N LEU A 24 13.54 -1.65 21.27
CA LEU A 24 13.94 -1.50 19.88
C LEU A 24 15.46 -1.77 19.78
N THR A 25 15.84 -2.87 19.12
CA THR A 25 17.22 -3.04 18.69
C THR A 25 17.43 -2.11 17.50
N VAL A 26 17.90 -0.90 17.76
CA VAL A 26 18.29 0.04 16.72
C VAL A 26 19.57 -0.52 16.09
N SER A 27 19.49 -1.04 14.88
CA SER A 27 20.66 -1.32 14.05
C SER A 27 21.24 0.01 13.61
N GLY A 28 22.42 0.37 14.15
CA GLY A 28 22.98 1.70 14.04
C GLY A 28 23.64 2.04 12.69
N ASN A 29 23.41 1.31 11.62
CA ASN A 29 23.95 1.61 10.29
C ASN A 29 22.88 2.22 9.39
N PRO A 30 23.22 3.31 8.66
CA PRO A 30 22.30 3.92 7.68
C PRO A 30 21.86 2.89 6.65
N ILE A 31 20.55 2.87 6.35
CA ILE A 31 20.00 1.98 5.34
C ILE A 31 20.24 2.61 3.98
N LYS A 32 20.98 1.92 3.14
CA LYS A 32 21.42 2.46 1.84
C LYS A 32 20.26 2.96 0.99
N GLY A 33 20.31 4.24 0.65
CA GLY A 33 19.34 4.90 -0.24
C GLY A 33 18.08 5.41 0.47
N TYR A 34 18.01 5.30 1.79
CA TYR A 34 16.97 5.87 2.62
C TYR A 34 17.49 7.05 3.45
N PRO A 35 16.60 7.94 3.96
CA PRO A 35 16.96 8.93 4.98
C PRO A 35 17.60 8.27 6.22
N ASP A 36 18.54 8.95 6.85
CA ASP A 36 19.29 8.42 8.00
C ASP A 36 18.41 8.09 9.22
N GLU A 37 17.22 8.69 9.30
CA GLU A 37 16.25 8.49 10.37
C GLU A 37 15.50 7.13 10.27
N ILE A 38 15.55 6.48 9.11
CA ILE A 38 14.86 5.20 8.89
C ILE A 38 15.60 4.08 9.60
N GLN A 39 14.84 3.27 10.34
CA GLN A 39 15.39 2.17 11.15
C GLN A 39 14.84 0.84 10.68
N GLU A 40 15.65 -0.21 10.75
CA GLU A 40 15.17 -1.58 10.62
C GLU A 40 14.60 -2.06 11.95
N ILE A 41 13.40 -2.66 11.87
CA ILE A 41 12.72 -3.27 13.02
C ILE A 41 12.30 -4.70 12.67
N ARG A 42 11.90 -5.46 13.69
CA ARG A 42 11.22 -6.74 13.55
C ARG A 42 9.90 -6.72 14.30
N TYR A 43 8.89 -7.38 13.73
CA TYR A 43 7.57 -7.48 14.33
C TYR A 43 7.06 -8.92 14.25
N PRO A 44 6.32 -9.38 15.29
CA PRO A 44 5.78 -10.74 15.32
C PRO A 44 4.59 -10.88 14.37
N VAL A 45 4.44 -12.07 13.79
CA VAL A 45 3.30 -12.48 12.97
C VAL A 45 2.66 -13.71 13.60
N GLU A 46 1.48 -13.53 14.20
CA GLU A 46 0.79 -14.61 14.92
C GLU A 46 0.33 -15.75 14.02
N ALA A 47 0.08 -15.47 12.73
CA ALA A 47 -0.47 -16.44 11.78
C ALA A 47 0.39 -17.70 11.63
N ASP A 48 1.71 -17.60 11.81
CA ASP A 48 2.64 -18.72 11.71
C ASP A 48 3.74 -18.67 12.78
N ASN A 49 3.61 -17.79 13.78
CA ASN A 49 4.60 -17.54 14.84
C ASN A 49 5.98 -17.14 14.32
N SER A 50 6.04 -16.47 13.16
CA SER A 50 7.28 -15.91 12.60
C SER A 50 7.50 -14.47 13.04
N GLU A 51 8.70 -13.95 12.70
CA GLU A 51 9.02 -12.53 12.76
C GLU A 51 9.32 -12.02 11.35
N GLN A 52 8.78 -10.85 10.99
CA GLN A 52 9.10 -10.19 9.74
C GLN A 52 9.89 -8.90 10.00
N PRO A 53 10.89 -8.59 9.15
CA PRO A 53 11.58 -7.31 9.20
C PRO A 53 10.76 -6.23 8.48
N ALA A 54 10.98 -4.97 8.87
CA ALA A 54 10.47 -3.80 8.17
C ALA A 54 11.41 -2.61 8.34
N LEU A 55 11.33 -1.65 7.43
CA LEU A 55 11.82 -0.31 7.66
C LEU A 55 10.75 0.52 8.35
N PHE A 56 11.17 1.32 9.32
CA PHE A 56 10.24 2.10 10.14
C PHE A 56 10.80 3.47 10.48
N TRP A 57 9.90 4.46 10.55
CA TRP A 57 10.18 5.76 11.12
C TRP A 57 8.94 6.35 11.77
N LYS A 58 9.16 7.17 12.80
CA LYS A 58 8.13 7.97 13.45
C LYS A 58 8.71 9.33 13.87
N PRO A 59 7.90 10.40 13.86
CA PRO A 59 8.34 11.70 14.40
C PRO A 59 8.83 11.57 15.84
N TYR A 60 9.87 12.32 16.21
CA TYR A 60 10.41 12.30 17.58
C TYR A 60 9.48 12.97 18.61
N GLN A 61 8.71 13.95 18.15
CA GLN A 61 7.76 14.67 19.00
C GLN A 61 6.44 14.81 18.24
N TYR A 62 5.36 14.39 18.88
CA TYR A 62 4.00 14.65 18.39
C TYR A 62 3.29 15.57 19.39
N SER A 63 2.61 16.60 18.90
CA SER A 63 1.53 17.24 19.62
C SER A 63 0.22 16.44 19.50
N GLU A 64 0.08 15.67 18.42
CA GLU A 64 -1.10 14.91 18.04
C GLU A 64 -0.71 13.58 17.36
N LYS A 65 -1.69 12.69 17.16
CA LYS A 65 -1.51 11.46 16.38
C LYS A 65 -1.18 11.75 14.92
N ALA A 66 -0.27 10.97 14.33
CA ALA A 66 0.20 11.14 12.95
C ALA A 66 -0.36 10.10 11.99
N PRO A 67 -0.51 10.43 10.69
CA PRO A 67 -0.86 9.44 9.67
C PRO A 67 0.19 8.33 9.59
N LEU A 68 -0.24 7.12 9.20
CA LEU A 68 0.63 5.98 8.90
C LEU A 68 0.61 5.70 7.40
N LEU A 69 1.79 5.67 6.77
CA LEU A 69 1.98 5.17 5.41
C LEU A 69 2.62 3.79 5.43
N VAL A 70 1.92 2.80 4.88
CA VAL A 70 2.39 1.44 4.64
C VAL A 70 2.85 1.36 3.18
N ALA A 71 4.15 1.31 2.95
CA ALA A 71 4.75 1.18 1.62
C ALA A 71 5.01 -0.29 1.30
N LEU A 72 4.74 -0.71 0.07
CA LEU A 72 4.83 -2.11 -0.34
C LEU A 72 5.80 -2.25 -1.51
N HIS A 73 6.82 -3.13 -1.36
CA HIS A 73 7.88 -3.34 -2.35
C HIS A 73 7.38 -4.00 -3.64
N THR A 74 8.17 -3.88 -4.69
CA THR A 74 7.86 -4.45 -6.01
C THR A 74 8.03 -5.98 -6.04
N TRP A 75 7.65 -6.61 -7.17
CA TRP A 75 7.60 -8.07 -7.34
C TRP A 75 8.90 -8.79 -6.99
N SER A 76 10.02 -8.26 -7.47
CA SER A 76 11.32 -8.94 -7.41
C SER A 76 12.23 -8.45 -6.27
N SER A 77 11.68 -7.66 -5.35
CA SER A 77 12.44 -7.02 -4.27
C SER A 77 11.90 -7.42 -2.89
N ASP A 78 12.38 -6.72 -1.88
CA ASP A 78 12.04 -6.90 -0.47
C ASP A 78 12.01 -5.52 0.24
N TYR A 79 11.85 -5.53 1.56
CA TYR A 79 11.74 -4.31 2.38
C TYR A 79 12.97 -3.38 2.34
N LEU A 80 14.11 -3.84 1.84
CA LEU A 80 15.31 -3.01 1.66
C LEU A 80 15.35 -2.30 0.30
N GLN A 81 14.31 -2.48 -0.54
CA GLN A 81 14.22 -1.80 -1.80
C GLN A 81 14.24 -0.28 -1.60
N ALA A 82 15.26 0.38 -2.17
CA ALA A 82 15.36 1.82 -2.26
C ALA A 82 14.75 2.34 -3.59
N GLY A 83 15.08 3.55 -4.00
CA GLY A 83 14.57 4.15 -5.23
C GLY A 83 13.21 4.80 -5.03
N GLY A 84 12.14 4.26 -5.62
CA GLY A 84 10.78 4.78 -5.47
C GLY A 84 10.27 4.75 -4.04
N GLU A 85 10.59 3.69 -3.31
CA GLU A 85 10.18 3.46 -1.93
C GLU A 85 10.86 4.42 -0.95
N ALA A 86 12.11 4.82 -1.23
CA ALA A 86 12.81 5.84 -0.46
C ALA A 86 12.09 7.20 -0.51
N LYS A 87 11.46 7.55 -1.64
CA LYS A 87 10.65 8.78 -1.77
C LYS A 87 9.40 8.77 -0.87
N TYR A 88 8.84 7.60 -0.58
CA TYR A 88 7.76 7.50 0.41
C TYR A 88 8.27 7.80 1.82
N ALA A 89 9.45 7.29 2.16
CA ALA A 89 10.10 7.57 3.44
C ALA A 89 10.47 9.05 3.57
N GLU A 90 11.07 9.65 2.53
CA GLU A 90 11.38 11.09 2.47
C GLU A 90 10.11 11.94 2.68
N TRP A 91 9.00 11.62 2.03
CA TRP A 91 7.72 12.28 2.24
C TRP A 91 7.27 12.19 3.69
N CYS A 92 7.33 11.00 4.29
CA CYS A 92 6.91 10.80 5.67
C CYS A 92 7.76 11.62 6.65
N VAL A 93 9.08 11.64 6.47
CA VAL A 93 10.00 12.46 7.27
C VAL A 93 9.65 13.95 7.14
N GLN A 94 9.47 14.44 5.91
CA GLN A 94 9.19 15.86 5.64
C GLN A 94 7.81 16.32 6.16
N ASN A 95 6.82 15.42 6.17
CA ASN A 95 5.44 15.74 6.55
C ASN A 95 5.05 15.24 7.94
N ASN A 96 5.99 14.72 8.73
CA ASN A 96 5.75 14.14 10.06
C ASN A 96 4.72 13.00 10.05
N TRP A 97 4.75 12.14 9.01
CA TRP A 97 3.96 10.92 8.96
C TRP A 97 4.76 9.75 9.52
N ILE A 98 4.11 8.76 10.07
CA ILE A 98 4.72 7.47 10.42
C ILE A 98 4.90 6.68 9.14
N PHE A 99 6.05 6.04 8.97
CA PHE A 99 6.40 5.20 7.83
C PHE A 99 6.65 3.77 8.27
N ILE A 100 6.09 2.79 7.54
CA ILE A 100 6.45 1.39 7.67
C ILE A 100 6.54 0.73 6.28
N HIS A 101 7.63 0.01 6.02
CA HIS A 101 7.87 -0.74 4.80
C HIS A 101 8.15 -2.21 5.16
N PRO A 102 7.11 -3.04 5.30
CA PRO A 102 7.23 -4.42 5.73
C PRO A 102 7.83 -5.31 4.62
N ASN A 103 8.45 -6.41 5.02
CA ASN A 103 8.98 -7.42 4.10
C ASN A 103 7.89 -8.27 3.44
N PHE A 104 6.78 -8.49 4.12
CA PHE A 104 5.64 -9.33 3.71
C PHE A 104 6.02 -10.51 2.81
N ARG A 105 6.97 -11.35 3.29
CA ARG A 105 7.56 -12.55 2.67
C ARG A 105 8.57 -12.28 1.55
N GLY A 106 8.97 -11.03 1.33
CA GLY A 106 10.01 -10.67 0.37
C GLY A 106 9.59 -10.95 -1.08
N ARG A 107 10.54 -11.37 -1.89
CA ARG A 107 10.32 -11.57 -3.34
C ARG A 107 9.20 -12.54 -3.64
N ASN A 108 8.34 -12.21 -4.60
CA ASN A 108 7.14 -12.98 -4.97
C ASN A 108 7.45 -14.27 -5.76
N ARG A 109 8.19 -15.19 -5.15
CA ARG A 109 8.61 -16.45 -5.77
C ARG A 109 8.64 -17.66 -4.82
N THR A 110 8.03 -17.53 -3.65
CA THR A 110 7.88 -18.64 -2.69
C THR A 110 6.41 -18.86 -2.36
N PRO A 111 6.03 -20.06 -1.91
CA PRO A 111 4.64 -20.33 -1.55
C PRO A 111 4.05 -19.38 -0.52
N GLU A 112 4.87 -18.82 0.37
CA GLU A 112 4.47 -17.89 1.42
C GLU A 112 4.27 -16.45 0.91
N SER A 113 4.84 -16.09 -0.24
CA SER A 113 4.78 -14.77 -0.86
C SER A 113 3.62 -14.62 -1.86
N MET A 114 3.69 -13.67 -2.77
CA MET A 114 2.78 -13.51 -3.91
C MET A 114 1.28 -13.54 -3.51
N GLY A 115 0.88 -12.64 -2.61
CA GLY A 115 -0.53 -12.50 -2.22
C GLY A 115 -1.13 -13.68 -1.47
N SER A 116 -0.31 -14.55 -0.88
CA SER A 116 -0.76 -15.61 0.03
C SER A 116 -1.48 -15.03 1.25
N ASP A 117 -2.13 -15.88 2.04
CA ASP A 117 -2.76 -15.46 3.29
C ASP A 117 -1.74 -14.92 4.29
N LEU A 118 -0.49 -15.40 4.24
CA LEU A 118 0.61 -14.93 5.08
C LEU A 118 1.04 -13.50 4.69
N VAL A 119 1.04 -13.14 3.41
CA VAL A 119 1.29 -11.75 2.97
C VAL A 119 0.29 -10.78 3.60
N VAL A 120 -0.99 -11.14 3.58
CA VAL A 120 -2.04 -10.31 4.19
C VAL A 120 -1.89 -10.23 5.71
N ALA A 121 -1.55 -11.35 6.35
CA ALA A 121 -1.31 -11.41 7.79
C ALA A 121 -0.10 -10.56 8.21
N ASP A 122 1.01 -10.64 7.46
CA ASP A 122 2.22 -9.85 7.72
C ASP A 122 1.95 -8.34 7.65
N ILE A 123 1.25 -7.88 6.60
CA ILE A 123 0.96 -6.45 6.43
C ILE A 123 -0.01 -5.97 7.53
N ARG A 124 -1.00 -6.78 7.90
CA ARG A 124 -1.88 -6.48 9.04
C ARG A 124 -1.08 -6.39 10.35
N ALA A 125 -0.19 -7.34 10.60
CA ALA A 125 0.67 -7.35 11.80
C ALA A 125 1.60 -6.13 11.84
N ALA A 126 2.15 -5.69 10.69
CA ALA A 126 2.95 -4.48 10.59
C ALA A 126 2.15 -3.22 10.99
N VAL A 127 0.88 -3.12 10.57
CA VAL A 127 0.00 -2.02 10.96
C VAL A 127 -0.27 -2.04 12.47
N GLU A 128 -0.62 -3.18 13.04
CA GLU A 128 -0.88 -3.30 14.48
C GLU A 128 0.38 -3.00 15.29
N TRP A 129 1.55 -3.52 14.87
CA TRP A 129 2.81 -3.18 15.50
C TRP A 129 3.10 -1.66 15.46
N ALA A 130 2.85 -1.00 14.34
CA ALA A 130 3.03 0.45 14.23
C ALA A 130 2.09 1.22 15.18
N LYS A 131 0.85 0.79 15.35
CA LYS A 131 -0.13 1.37 16.29
C LYS A 131 0.31 1.23 17.76
N GLU A 132 0.97 0.13 18.10
CA GLU A 132 1.49 -0.12 19.44
C GLU A 132 2.76 0.68 19.74
N ASN A 133 3.57 0.99 18.71
CA ASN A 133 4.90 1.60 18.85
C ASN A 133 4.97 3.08 18.46
N ALA A 134 3.88 3.65 17.94
CA ALA A 134 3.78 5.05 17.55
C ALA A 134 2.37 5.60 17.79
N ALA A 135 2.27 6.94 17.88
CA ALA A 135 0.97 7.61 18.01
C ALA A 135 0.25 7.71 16.66
N VAL A 136 -0.25 6.57 16.14
CA VAL A 136 -0.93 6.49 14.86
C VAL A 136 -2.33 7.10 14.94
N ASP A 137 -2.68 7.95 13.96
CA ASP A 137 -4.06 8.34 13.70
C ASP A 137 -4.75 7.23 12.88
N GLU A 138 -5.53 6.40 13.53
CA GLU A 138 -6.23 5.28 12.90
C GLU A 138 -7.27 5.68 11.85
N SER A 139 -7.63 6.96 11.80
CA SER A 139 -8.45 7.50 10.71
C SER A 139 -7.65 7.85 9.45
N ARG A 140 -6.32 7.76 9.50
CA ARG A 140 -5.38 8.10 8.42
C ARG A 140 -4.29 7.05 8.25
N ILE A 141 -4.69 5.81 7.98
CA ILE A 141 -3.79 4.69 7.64
C ILE A 141 -3.89 4.45 6.13
N TYR A 142 -2.78 4.49 5.43
CA TYR A 142 -2.72 4.43 3.97
C TYR A 142 -1.81 3.31 3.50
N ALA A 143 -2.12 2.73 2.33
CA ALA A 143 -1.25 1.82 1.61
C ALA A 143 -0.87 2.38 0.24
N ILE A 144 0.39 2.17 -0.16
CA ILE A 144 0.93 2.59 -1.44
C ILE A 144 1.87 1.53 -2.01
N GLY A 145 1.81 1.30 -3.32
CA GLY A 145 2.73 0.39 -3.98
C GLY A 145 2.62 0.40 -5.50
N VAL A 146 3.70 0.01 -6.15
CA VAL A 146 3.81 -0.12 -7.61
C VAL A 146 4.16 -1.56 -7.98
N SER A 147 3.68 -2.04 -9.14
CA SER A 147 4.01 -3.39 -9.63
C SER A 147 3.52 -4.50 -8.68
N GLY A 148 4.41 -5.30 -8.13
CA GLY A 148 4.11 -6.25 -7.05
C GLY A 148 3.52 -5.59 -5.81
N GLY A 149 3.95 -4.37 -5.45
CA GLY A 149 3.33 -3.55 -4.42
C GLY A 149 1.92 -3.09 -4.82
N GLY A 150 1.70 -2.79 -6.10
CA GLY A 150 0.39 -2.51 -6.67
C GLY A 150 -0.56 -3.72 -6.62
N HIS A 151 -0.04 -4.94 -6.86
CA HIS A 151 -0.76 -6.18 -6.61
C HIS A 151 -1.17 -6.31 -5.15
N ALA A 152 -0.23 -6.14 -4.22
CA ALA A 152 -0.50 -6.23 -2.80
C ALA A 152 -1.51 -5.19 -2.32
N THR A 153 -1.41 -3.92 -2.77
CA THR A 153 -2.36 -2.86 -2.42
C THR A 153 -3.78 -3.17 -2.88
N GLN A 154 -3.97 -3.66 -4.11
CA GLN A 154 -5.28 -4.08 -4.61
C GLN A 154 -5.84 -5.27 -3.84
N LEU A 155 -5.00 -6.24 -3.48
CA LEU A 155 -5.38 -7.38 -2.66
C LEU A 155 -5.89 -6.94 -1.28
N LEU A 156 -5.15 -6.03 -0.62
CA LEU A 156 -5.52 -5.46 0.68
C LEU A 156 -6.83 -4.67 0.63
N ALA A 157 -7.11 -3.95 -0.45
CA ALA A 157 -8.36 -3.22 -0.62
C ALA A 157 -9.59 -4.14 -0.49
N GLY A 158 -9.49 -5.37 -0.98
CA GLY A 158 -10.58 -6.35 -0.88
C GLY A 158 -10.52 -7.25 0.36
N ARG A 159 -9.34 -7.48 0.93
CA ARG A 159 -9.14 -8.44 2.04
C ARG A 159 -9.12 -7.80 3.43
N THR A 160 -8.74 -6.52 3.51
CA THR A 160 -8.63 -5.78 4.78
C THR A 160 -9.20 -4.37 4.67
N PRO A 161 -10.40 -4.18 4.05
CA PRO A 161 -10.95 -2.86 3.76
C PRO A 161 -11.15 -2.00 5.01
N GLU A 162 -11.32 -2.63 6.17
CA GLU A 162 -11.55 -1.96 7.45
C GLU A 162 -10.33 -1.20 8.00
N ILE A 163 -9.13 -1.44 7.47
CA ILE A 163 -7.90 -0.78 7.93
C ILE A 163 -7.75 0.60 7.30
N TRP A 164 -8.02 0.72 6.01
CA TRP A 164 -7.48 1.78 5.16
C TRP A 164 -8.35 3.03 5.08
N ALA A 165 -7.71 4.18 5.20
CA ALA A 165 -8.29 5.49 4.88
C ALA A 165 -8.19 5.80 3.37
N GLY A 166 -7.20 5.23 2.70
CA GLY A 166 -6.99 5.32 1.27
C GLY A 166 -5.90 4.38 0.80
N ILE A 167 -6.02 3.91 -0.44
CA ILE A 167 -5.05 3.01 -1.10
C ILE A 167 -4.70 3.59 -2.46
N SER A 168 -3.40 3.75 -2.73
CA SER A 168 -2.87 4.18 -4.03
C SER A 168 -2.11 3.04 -4.69
N SER A 169 -2.67 2.47 -5.75
CA SER A 169 -2.16 1.32 -6.49
C SER A 169 -1.65 1.74 -7.86
N TRP A 170 -0.40 1.38 -8.18
CA TRP A 170 0.26 1.76 -9.43
C TRP A 170 0.76 0.53 -10.17
N CYS A 171 0.44 0.43 -11.47
CA CYS A 171 0.87 -0.66 -12.35
C CYS A 171 0.68 -2.06 -11.75
N GLY A 172 -0.43 -2.27 -11.01
CA GLY A 172 -0.68 -3.47 -10.23
C GLY A 172 -1.14 -4.66 -11.07
N ILE A 173 -0.73 -5.85 -10.67
CA ILE A 173 -1.18 -7.12 -11.24
C ILE A 173 -2.50 -7.50 -10.56
N SER A 174 -3.60 -7.54 -11.29
CA SER A 174 -4.92 -7.89 -10.74
C SER A 174 -5.30 -9.36 -10.89
N ASP A 175 -4.67 -10.07 -11.85
CA ASP A 175 -4.91 -11.49 -12.16
C ASP A 175 -3.57 -12.20 -12.38
N ILE A 176 -3.24 -13.15 -11.50
CA ILE A 176 -1.96 -13.87 -11.53
C ILE A 176 -1.92 -14.88 -12.68
N ALA A 177 -3.02 -15.59 -12.96
CA ALA A 177 -3.04 -16.57 -14.04
C ALA A 177 -2.93 -15.88 -15.40
N ALA A 178 -3.69 -14.80 -15.63
CA ALA A 178 -3.59 -14.01 -16.86
C ALA A 178 -2.20 -13.40 -17.02
N TRP A 179 -1.57 -12.91 -15.94
CA TRP A 179 -0.22 -12.33 -16.03
C TRP A 179 0.86 -13.38 -16.28
N HIS A 180 0.70 -14.61 -15.76
CA HIS A 180 1.56 -15.75 -16.13
C HIS A 180 1.54 -16.02 -17.64
N GLU A 181 0.36 -16.08 -18.25
CA GLU A 181 0.20 -16.27 -19.70
C GLU A 181 0.82 -15.11 -20.49
N GLN A 182 0.54 -13.87 -20.09
CA GLN A 182 1.05 -12.66 -20.74
C GLN A 182 2.57 -12.54 -20.67
N THR A 183 3.18 -12.81 -19.52
CA THR A 183 4.63 -12.76 -19.36
C THR A 183 5.33 -13.89 -20.10
N SER A 184 4.75 -15.08 -20.16
CA SER A 184 5.24 -16.20 -20.98
C SER A 184 5.21 -15.84 -22.45
N ALA A 185 4.09 -15.31 -22.95
CA ALA A 185 3.94 -14.92 -24.36
C ALA A 185 4.86 -13.74 -24.76
N ALA A 186 5.16 -12.82 -23.84
CA ALA A 186 6.05 -11.68 -24.05
C ALA A 186 7.54 -12.02 -23.91
N GLY A 187 7.92 -13.26 -23.59
CA GLY A 187 9.31 -13.64 -23.34
C GLY A 187 9.87 -13.14 -22.02
N LEU A 188 9.03 -12.70 -21.11
CA LEU A 188 9.39 -12.26 -19.75
C LEU A 188 9.41 -13.46 -18.79
N GLU A 189 10.07 -14.54 -19.20
CA GLU A 189 10.06 -15.87 -18.54
C GLU A 189 10.40 -15.82 -17.05
N ARG A 190 11.17 -14.83 -16.59
CA ARG A 190 11.51 -14.70 -15.18
C ARG A 190 10.26 -14.55 -14.31
N TYR A 191 9.29 -13.73 -14.73
CA TYR A 191 8.06 -13.52 -13.97
C TYR A 191 7.16 -14.75 -13.99
N ALA A 192 7.03 -15.42 -15.16
CA ALA A 192 6.31 -16.67 -15.25
C ALA A 192 6.91 -17.75 -14.32
N LYS A 193 8.24 -17.88 -14.29
CA LYS A 193 8.94 -18.81 -13.37
C LYS A 193 8.77 -18.46 -11.90
N ASP A 194 8.79 -17.16 -11.55
CA ASP A 194 8.52 -16.72 -10.16
C ASP A 194 7.10 -17.16 -9.73
N ILE A 195 6.11 -17.02 -10.62
CA ILE A 195 4.73 -17.47 -10.38
C ILE A 195 4.68 -18.98 -10.19
N GLU A 196 5.30 -19.75 -11.12
CA GLU A 196 5.36 -21.21 -11.04
C GLU A 196 6.02 -21.70 -9.75
N MET A 197 7.11 -21.06 -9.33
CA MET A 197 7.79 -21.37 -8.06
C MET A 197 6.88 -21.14 -6.86
N ALA A 198 6.12 -20.04 -6.86
CA ALA A 198 5.23 -19.69 -5.76
C ALA A 198 3.98 -20.58 -5.70
N LEU A 199 3.50 -21.09 -6.83
CA LEU A 199 2.32 -21.94 -6.93
C LEU A 199 2.65 -23.44 -6.88
N GLY A 200 3.93 -23.82 -7.12
CA GLY A 200 4.34 -25.22 -7.29
C GLY A 200 4.22 -25.73 -8.72
N GLY A 201 3.84 -24.88 -9.67
CA GLY A 201 3.68 -25.18 -11.10
C GLY A 201 2.96 -24.08 -11.86
N ALA A 202 2.83 -24.23 -13.18
CA ALA A 202 2.09 -23.31 -14.03
C ALA A 202 0.58 -23.35 -13.71
N PRO A 203 -0.11 -22.19 -13.64
CA PRO A 203 -1.54 -22.13 -13.36
C PRO A 203 -2.37 -22.51 -14.60
N LEU A 204 -2.29 -23.78 -15.00
CA LEU A 204 -3.02 -24.32 -16.15
C LEU A 204 -4.52 -24.48 -15.84
N PRO A 205 -5.39 -24.36 -16.84
CA PRO A 205 -6.84 -24.47 -16.64
C PRO A 205 -7.25 -25.72 -15.85
N ARG A 206 -8.01 -25.53 -14.78
CA ARG A 206 -8.53 -26.55 -13.85
C ARG A 206 -7.48 -27.20 -12.94
N SER A 207 -6.25 -26.73 -12.92
CA SER A 207 -5.21 -27.20 -12.00
C SER A 207 -5.42 -26.66 -10.57
N GLN A 208 -4.65 -27.18 -9.60
CA GLN A 208 -4.64 -26.60 -8.26
C GLN A 208 -3.91 -25.24 -8.25
N GLU A 209 -2.88 -25.11 -9.07
CA GLU A 209 -2.11 -23.87 -9.26
C GLU A 209 -2.99 -22.73 -9.80
N GLU A 210 -3.95 -23.04 -10.71
CA GLU A 210 -4.94 -22.03 -11.16
C GLU A 210 -5.84 -21.59 -10.01
N LYS A 211 -6.34 -22.49 -9.18
CA LYS A 211 -7.15 -22.13 -8.01
C LYS A 211 -6.39 -21.27 -7.02
N ASP A 212 -5.11 -21.59 -6.80
CA ASP A 212 -4.24 -20.81 -5.94
C ASP A 212 -3.92 -19.45 -6.55
N ALA A 213 -3.69 -19.38 -7.87
CA ALA A 213 -3.53 -18.11 -8.59
C ALA A 213 -4.77 -17.23 -8.47
N ILE A 214 -5.97 -17.78 -8.62
CA ILE A 214 -7.25 -17.08 -8.43
C ILE A 214 -7.37 -16.56 -7.00
N HIS A 215 -7.07 -17.38 -5.99
CA HIS A 215 -7.12 -16.97 -4.59
C HIS A 215 -6.16 -15.80 -4.28
N ARG A 216 -4.97 -15.79 -4.89
CA ARG A 216 -3.92 -14.77 -4.74
C ARG A 216 -4.16 -13.54 -5.63
N SER A 217 -5.11 -13.59 -6.54
CA SER A 217 -5.44 -12.50 -7.46
C SER A 217 -6.37 -11.47 -6.81
N PRO A 218 -6.05 -10.17 -6.87
CA PRO A 218 -6.93 -9.10 -6.41
C PRO A 218 -8.36 -9.17 -6.97
N LEU A 219 -8.55 -9.58 -8.24
CA LEU A 219 -9.88 -9.67 -8.87
C LEU A 219 -10.88 -10.49 -8.05
N THR A 220 -10.42 -11.53 -7.34
CA THR A 220 -11.26 -12.37 -6.48
C THR A 220 -11.87 -11.59 -5.30
N TRP A 221 -11.20 -10.55 -4.83
CA TRP A 221 -11.52 -9.86 -3.59
C TRP A 221 -12.03 -8.44 -3.78
N LEU A 222 -11.69 -7.80 -4.90
CA LEU A 222 -11.94 -6.37 -5.15
C LEU A 222 -13.41 -5.97 -5.08
N GLY A 223 -14.37 -6.89 -5.29
CA GLY A 223 -15.79 -6.61 -5.06
C GLY A 223 -16.12 -6.15 -3.63
N LYS A 224 -15.24 -6.42 -2.65
CA LYS A 224 -15.36 -5.98 -1.25
C LYS A 224 -14.67 -4.63 -0.98
N ALA A 225 -13.92 -4.09 -1.96
CA ALA A 225 -13.13 -2.87 -1.79
C ALA A 225 -13.96 -1.58 -1.78
N SER A 226 -15.21 -1.61 -2.18
CA SER A 226 -16.05 -0.42 -2.40
C SER A 226 -16.11 0.59 -1.24
N PRO A 227 -15.93 0.24 0.04
CA PRO A 227 -15.87 1.22 1.12
C PRO A 227 -14.58 2.05 1.17
N VAL A 228 -13.50 1.55 0.56
CA VAL A 228 -12.15 2.14 0.66
C VAL A 228 -11.93 3.13 -0.48
N PRO A 229 -11.48 4.37 -0.21
CA PRO A 229 -10.91 5.22 -1.25
C PRO A 229 -9.73 4.51 -1.94
N LEU A 230 -9.93 4.09 -3.21
CA LEU A 230 -8.97 3.32 -3.98
C LEU A 230 -8.66 4.02 -5.31
N ASP A 231 -7.40 4.45 -5.47
CA ASP A 231 -6.88 5.09 -6.67
C ASP A 231 -5.99 4.12 -7.44
N ILE A 232 -6.44 3.66 -8.61
CA ILE A 232 -5.76 2.68 -9.46
C ILE A 232 -5.16 3.42 -10.65
N ASN A 233 -3.85 3.34 -10.81
CA ASN A 233 -3.09 4.08 -11.82
C ASN A 233 -2.21 3.16 -12.65
N HIS A 234 -2.11 3.42 -13.97
CA HIS A 234 -1.29 2.63 -14.87
C HIS A 234 -0.78 3.47 -16.04
N GLY A 235 0.49 3.26 -16.43
CA GLY A 235 1.03 3.89 -17.60
C GLY A 235 0.55 3.21 -18.90
N ILE A 236 0.23 4.00 -19.91
CA ILE A 236 -0.32 3.49 -21.19
C ILE A 236 0.67 2.60 -21.97
N ASN A 237 1.98 2.79 -21.74
CA ASN A 237 3.04 2.04 -22.43
C ASN A 237 3.39 0.72 -21.67
N ASP A 238 2.89 0.52 -20.47
CA ASP A 238 3.17 -0.70 -19.69
C ASP A 238 2.53 -1.93 -20.32
N GLY A 239 3.25 -3.06 -20.25
CA GLY A 239 2.92 -4.29 -20.97
C GLY A 239 3.44 -4.34 -22.40
N ARG A 240 4.08 -3.24 -22.90
CA ARG A 240 4.84 -3.16 -24.15
C ARG A 240 6.31 -2.86 -23.87
N ASP A 241 6.56 -1.77 -23.14
CA ASP A 241 7.90 -1.37 -22.69
C ASP A 241 8.14 -1.81 -21.21
N GLY A 242 7.08 -2.23 -20.51
CA GLY A 242 7.08 -2.74 -19.15
C GLY A 242 6.50 -4.15 -19.06
N SER A 243 6.30 -4.63 -17.82
CA SER A 243 5.95 -6.03 -17.56
C SER A 243 4.47 -6.29 -17.30
N VAL A 244 3.66 -5.27 -17.04
CA VAL A 244 2.25 -5.43 -16.64
C VAL A 244 1.35 -4.67 -17.61
N PRO A 245 0.54 -5.35 -18.44
CA PRO A 245 -0.43 -4.68 -19.28
C PRO A 245 -1.41 -3.81 -18.49
N PHE A 246 -1.67 -2.57 -18.93
CA PHE A 246 -2.60 -1.69 -18.21
C PHE A 246 -4.04 -2.20 -18.16
N THR A 247 -4.36 -3.24 -18.92
CA THR A 247 -5.64 -3.96 -18.84
C THR A 247 -5.92 -4.51 -17.46
N HIS A 248 -4.87 -4.86 -16.69
CA HIS A 248 -5.02 -5.27 -15.28
C HIS A 248 -5.74 -4.21 -14.44
N SER A 249 -5.41 -2.94 -14.61
CA SER A 249 -6.07 -1.83 -13.90
C SER A 249 -7.52 -1.62 -14.38
N LEU A 250 -7.81 -1.82 -15.66
CA LEU A 250 -9.17 -1.73 -16.19
C LEU A 250 -10.05 -2.91 -15.73
N HIS A 251 -9.47 -4.11 -15.62
CA HIS A 251 -10.18 -5.25 -15.04
C HIS A 251 -10.40 -5.09 -13.53
N ALA A 252 -9.43 -4.53 -12.81
CA ALA A 252 -9.58 -4.19 -11.40
C ALA A 252 -10.74 -3.19 -11.18
N TRP A 253 -10.84 -2.15 -12.02
CA TRP A 253 -12.00 -1.24 -12.03
C TRP A 253 -13.30 -2.01 -12.20
N ASN A 254 -13.40 -2.86 -13.23
CA ASN A 254 -14.60 -3.63 -13.52
C ASN A 254 -15.02 -4.59 -12.41
N ALA A 255 -14.07 -5.05 -11.57
CA ALA A 255 -14.36 -5.91 -10.43
C ALA A 255 -15.03 -5.16 -9.25
N ILE A 256 -14.93 -3.84 -9.21
CA ILE A 256 -15.41 -3.01 -8.08
C ILE A 256 -16.73 -2.32 -8.40
N VAL A 257 -16.86 -1.81 -9.62
CA VAL A 257 -18.00 -0.96 -10.01
C VAL A 257 -19.24 -1.78 -10.40
N PRO A 258 -20.47 -1.19 -10.30
CA PRO A 258 -21.66 -1.86 -10.76
C PRO A 258 -21.63 -2.05 -12.29
N GLU A 259 -22.46 -2.96 -12.80
CA GLU A 259 -22.51 -3.34 -14.21
C GLU A 259 -22.66 -2.14 -15.16
N SER A 260 -23.45 -1.13 -14.76
CA SER A 260 -23.66 0.09 -15.55
C SER A 260 -22.41 0.94 -15.75
N GLU A 261 -21.39 0.78 -14.92
CA GLU A 261 -20.13 1.55 -14.94
C GLU A 261 -18.95 0.74 -15.49
N LYS A 262 -19.17 -0.55 -15.79
CA LYS A 262 -18.12 -1.41 -16.34
C LYS A 262 -17.70 -0.99 -17.74
N LEU A 263 -16.44 -1.11 -18.02
CA LEU A 263 -15.87 -0.96 -19.33
C LEU A 263 -16.12 -2.25 -20.13
N PRO A 264 -16.71 -2.17 -21.34
CA PRO A 264 -16.90 -3.34 -22.19
C PRO A 264 -15.58 -4.04 -22.52
N ALA A 265 -15.60 -5.36 -22.64
CA ALA A 265 -14.41 -6.14 -22.97
C ALA A 265 -13.76 -5.69 -24.30
N GLU A 266 -14.58 -5.39 -25.31
CA GLU A 266 -14.09 -4.90 -26.60
C GLU A 266 -13.42 -3.52 -26.48
N PHE A 267 -13.94 -2.62 -25.62
CA PHE A 267 -13.29 -1.34 -25.33
C PHE A 267 -11.90 -1.56 -24.72
N ILE A 268 -11.78 -2.42 -23.71
CA ILE A 268 -10.50 -2.71 -23.03
C ILE A 268 -9.49 -3.26 -24.03
N LYS A 269 -9.92 -4.20 -24.88
CA LYS A 269 -9.09 -4.82 -25.91
C LYS A 269 -8.62 -3.80 -26.97
N GLU A 270 -9.54 -3.00 -27.49
CA GLU A 270 -9.24 -1.98 -28.50
C GLU A 270 -8.33 -0.88 -27.91
N PHE A 271 -8.63 -0.41 -26.70
CA PHE A 271 -7.82 0.59 -26.01
C PHE A 271 -6.37 0.10 -25.81
N TYR A 272 -6.19 -1.15 -25.37
CA TYR A 272 -4.86 -1.72 -25.23
C TYR A 272 -4.17 -1.88 -26.59
N ALA A 273 -4.87 -2.34 -27.61
CA ALA A 273 -4.29 -2.55 -28.94
C ALA A 273 -3.84 -1.25 -29.62
N THR A 274 -4.64 -0.20 -29.50
CA THR A 274 -4.42 1.07 -30.19
C THR A 274 -3.64 2.10 -29.37
N GLN A 275 -3.61 1.96 -28.04
CA GLN A 275 -3.15 2.98 -27.08
C GLN A 275 -3.83 4.35 -27.26
N LYS A 276 -5.03 4.34 -27.83
CA LYS A 276 -5.84 5.55 -28.00
C LYS A 276 -7.03 5.49 -27.05
N PRO A 277 -7.08 6.37 -26.04
CA PRO A 277 -8.27 6.49 -25.21
C PRO A 277 -9.45 6.97 -26.07
N SER A 278 -10.67 6.66 -25.66
CA SER A 278 -11.85 7.30 -26.23
C SER A 278 -11.77 8.81 -26.01
N ALA A 279 -12.36 9.59 -26.92
CA ALA A 279 -12.26 11.04 -27.03
C ALA A 279 -12.87 11.86 -25.84
N ASP A 280 -13.06 11.25 -24.68
CA ASP A 280 -13.48 11.98 -23.49
C ASP A 280 -12.32 12.83 -23.00
N ASP A 281 -12.54 14.14 -22.94
CA ASP A 281 -11.59 15.09 -22.40
C ASP A 281 -11.28 14.75 -20.93
N VAL A 282 -10.08 14.24 -20.68
CA VAL A 282 -9.57 14.08 -19.32
C VAL A 282 -8.94 15.39 -18.89
N PRO A 283 -9.42 16.03 -17.83
CA PRO A 283 -8.85 17.27 -17.36
C PRO A 283 -7.38 17.12 -17.03
N ASN A 284 -6.58 18.14 -17.40
CA ASN A 284 -5.20 18.24 -17.03
C ASN A 284 -5.04 18.18 -15.50
N ASP A 285 -4.14 17.34 -14.99
CA ASP A 285 -3.91 17.16 -13.56
C ASP A 285 -2.48 17.57 -13.21
N PRO A 286 -2.28 18.74 -12.60
CA PRO A 286 -0.93 19.26 -12.33
C PRO A 286 -0.11 18.39 -11.38
N LEU A 287 -0.74 17.48 -10.62
CA LEU A 287 -0.04 16.54 -9.76
C LEU A 287 0.67 15.44 -10.55
N TYR A 288 0.24 15.20 -11.80
CA TYR A 288 0.88 14.24 -12.69
C TYR A 288 2.09 14.81 -13.46
N GLY A 289 2.32 16.13 -13.42
CA GLY A 289 3.43 16.76 -14.13
C GLY A 289 3.38 16.51 -15.64
N GLU A 290 4.45 15.94 -16.20
CA GLU A 290 4.50 15.55 -17.62
C GLU A 290 3.73 14.24 -17.93
N ARG A 291 3.39 13.45 -16.91
CA ARG A 291 2.68 12.16 -17.01
C ARG A 291 1.16 12.32 -17.01
N GLN A 292 0.63 13.19 -17.85
CA GLN A 292 -0.79 13.56 -17.81
C GLN A 292 -1.74 12.36 -17.95
N PRO A 293 -2.89 12.37 -17.27
CA PRO A 293 -3.94 11.38 -17.47
C PRO A 293 -4.45 11.42 -18.92
N LEU A 294 -4.55 10.24 -19.53
CA LEU A 294 -5.10 10.02 -20.87
C LEU A 294 -6.49 9.40 -20.84
N PHE A 295 -6.77 8.64 -19.79
CA PHE A 295 -8.09 8.06 -19.54
C PHE A 295 -8.33 8.07 -18.04
N ARG A 296 -9.53 8.46 -17.60
CA ARG A 296 -9.89 8.46 -16.18
C ARG A 296 -11.38 8.18 -16.01
N ARG A 297 -11.72 7.31 -15.07
CA ARG A 297 -13.07 7.08 -14.59
C ARG A 297 -13.08 7.08 -13.07
N ALA A 298 -14.11 7.63 -12.47
CA ALA A 298 -14.33 7.61 -11.04
C ALA A 298 -15.79 7.23 -10.75
N HIS A 299 -15.98 6.31 -9.82
CA HIS A 299 -17.29 5.94 -9.29
C HIS A 299 -17.18 5.78 -7.78
N LYS A 300 -17.94 6.61 -7.03
CA LYS A 300 -17.88 6.63 -5.55
C LYS A 300 -16.42 6.73 -5.04
N ASN A 301 -15.96 5.70 -4.35
CA ASN A 301 -14.64 5.65 -3.71
C ASN A 301 -13.54 5.03 -4.59
N THR A 302 -13.83 4.70 -5.83
CA THR A 302 -12.85 4.09 -6.74
C THR A 302 -12.58 4.98 -7.94
N ARG A 303 -11.32 5.12 -8.31
CA ARG A 303 -10.88 5.80 -9.54
C ARG A 303 -9.89 4.91 -10.27
N VAL A 304 -9.98 4.87 -11.60
CA VAL A 304 -8.94 4.32 -12.48
C VAL A 304 -8.40 5.42 -13.39
N THR A 305 -7.08 5.49 -13.52
CA THR A 305 -6.39 6.45 -14.39
C THR A 305 -5.36 5.71 -15.24
N ILE A 306 -5.43 5.87 -16.57
CA ILE A 306 -4.34 5.51 -17.47
C ILE A 306 -3.65 6.80 -17.86
N PHE A 307 -2.34 6.90 -17.57
CA PHE A 307 -1.55 8.12 -17.77
C PHE A 307 -0.49 7.94 -18.85
N ASP A 308 0.03 9.04 -19.36
CA ASP A 308 1.13 9.06 -20.35
C ASP A 308 2.45 8.68 -19.67
N GLY A 309 2.73 7.38 -19.60
CA GLY A 309 3.89 6.82 -18.95
C GLY A 309 4.03 5.33 -19.17
N GLY A 310 5.03 4.75 -18.50
CA GLY A 310 5.35 3.32 -18.53
C GLY A 310 5.05 2.63 -17.19
N HIS A 311 5.93 1.70 -16.82
CA HIS A 311 5.85 0.95 -15.56
C HIS A 311 6.42 1.76 -14.39
N GLU A 312 5.70 2.80 -13.97
CA GLU A 312 6.17 3.79 -13.00
C GLU A 312 5.05 4.33 -12.10
N ILE A 313 5.44 5.07 -11.06
CA ILE A 313 4.55 5.81 -10.17
C ILE A 313 4.82 7.31 -10.24
N VAL A 314 3.76 8.11 -10.22
CA VAL A 314 3.86 9.56 -10.04
C VAL A 314 3.68 9.88 -8.54
N HIS A 315 4.80 9.94 -7.81
CA HIS A 315 4.81 10.06 -6.34
C HIS A 315 4.00 11.25 -5.83
N LEU A 316 4.12 12.40 -6.50
CA LEU A 316 3.40 13.61 -6.11
C LEU A 316 1.88 13.41 -6.18
N ALA A 317 1.38 12.80 -7.27
CA ALA A 317 -0.05 12.51 -7.41
C ALA A 317 -0.53 11.53 -6.35
N ALA A 318 0.22 10.43 -6.12
CA ALA A 318 -0.12 9.40 -5.16
C ALA A 318 -0.19 9.94 -3.73
N LEU A 319 0.87 10.61 -3.27
CA LEU A 319 1.02 11.04 -1.88
C LEU A 319 0.10 12.21 -1.52
N ASN A 320 -0.07 13.20 -2.43
CA ASN A 320 -1.02 14.28 -2.20
C ASN A 320 -2.46 13.78 -2.16
N TRP A 321 -2.82 12.81 -3.04
CA TRP A 321 -4.16 12.24 -3.00
C TRP A 321 -4.40 11.48 -1.69
N LEU A 322 -3.46 10.63 -1.24
CA LEU A 322 -3.56 9.91 0.03
C LEU A 322 -3.71 10.87 1.22
N ALA A 323 -2.94 11.95 1.25
CA ALA A 323 -2.96 12.94 2.34
C ALA A 323 -4.35 13.56 2.57
N ALA A 324 -5.19 13.60 1.55
CA ALA A 324 -6.53 14.17 1.60
C ALA A 324 -7.64 13.15 1.94
N GLN A 325 -7.29 11.86 2.09
CA GLN A 325 -8.28 10.84 2.41
C GLN A 325 -8.45 10.67 3.92
N LYS A 326 -9.65 10.30 4.34
CA LYS A 326 -9.96 9.99 5.73
C LYS A 326 -10.90 8.79 5.80
N LYS A 327 -10.60 7.85 6.68
CA LYS A 327 -11.36 6.62 6.85
C LYS A 327 -12.85 6.92 7.13
N GLY A 328 -13.72 6.21 6.42
CA GLY A 328 -15.15 6.38 6.55
C GLY A 328 -15.73 7.63 5.87
N GLN A 329 -14.90 8.40 5.16
CA GLN A 329 -15.37 9.53 4.34
C GLN A 329 -15.37 9.15 2.86
N PRO A 330 -16.23 9.78 2.04
CA PRO A 330 -16.14 9.66 0.59
C PRO A 330 -14.76 10.10 0.08
N ALA A 331 -14.29 9.46 -0.99
CA ALA A 331 -13.00 9.80 -1.59
C ALA A 331 -12.96 11.26 -2.08
N ASN A 332 -11.91 11.99 -1.68
CA ASN A 332 -11.63 13.32 -2.21
C ASN A 332 -10.77 13.19 -3.48
N TRP A 333 -11.39 13.40 -4.64
CA TRP A 333 -10.71 13.24 -5.93
C TRP A 333 -9.94 14.48 -6.41
N ASN A 334 -10.17 15.64 -5.80
CA ASN A 334 -9.56 16.91 -6.16
C ASN A 334 -8.94 17.57 -4.92
N PRO A 335 -7.95 16.95 -4.29
CA PRO A 335 -7.32 17.53 -3.11
C PRO A 335 -6.47 18.75 -3.50
N PRO A 336 -6.39 19.77 -2.63
CA PRO A 336 -5.39 20.83 -2.78
C PRO A 336 -3.99 20.24 -2.64
N LYS A 337 -2.97 20.89 -3.22
CA LYS A 337 -1.59 20.46 -2.99
C LYS A 337 -1.20 20.63 -1.53
N VAL A 338 -0.50 19.65 -0.96
CA VAL A 338 -0.07 19.69 0.46
C VAL A 338 0.80 20.92 0.76
N ALA A 339 1.60 21.38 -0.21
CA ALA A 339 2.37 22.61 -0.08
C ALA A 339 1.47 23.85 0.15
N ASP A 340 0.26 23.87 -0.44
CA ASP A 340 -0.68 24.98 -0.27
C ASP A 340 -1.34 24.95 1.12
N LEU A 341 -1.44 23.77 1.75
CA LEU A 341 -1.95 23.64 3.12
C LEU A 341 -0.95 24.10 4.18
N GLN A 342 0.35 23.89 3.97
CA GLN A 342 1.39 24.37 4.88
C GLN A 342 1.58 25.88 4.87
N THR A 343 1.27 26.57 3.76
CA THR A 343 1.32 28.03 3.68
C THR A 343 0.12 28.70 4.34
N SER A 344 -1.06 28.09 4.32
CA SER A 344 -2.28 28.64 4.95
C SER A 344 -2.21 28.67 6.48
N ASP A 345 -1.54 27.70 7.11
CA ASP A 345 -1.35 27.65 8.57
C ASP A 345 -0.31 28.67 9.07
N LYS A 346 0.64 29.08 8.23
CA LYS A 346 1.62 30.15 8.60
C LYS A 346 1.02 31.54 8.56
N ASP A 347 0.09 31.81 7.65
CA ASP A 347 -0.57 33.12 7.53
C ASP A 347 -1.59 33.36 8.65
N THR A 348 -2.15 32.30 9.25
CA THR A 348 -3.07 32.41 10.40
C THR A 348 -2.36 32.63 11.73
N GLN A 349 -1.06 32.35 11.85
CA GLN A 349 -0.28 32.59 13.08
C GLN A 349 0.44 33.95 13.12
N SER A 350 0.56 34.68 12.00
CA SER A 350 1.18 35.98 11.94
C SER A 350 0.20 37.16 12.18
N GLY A 351 -1.06 36.90 12.47
CA GLY A 351 -2.12 37.88 12.70
C GLY A 351 -2.66 37.93 14.13
N LYS A 352 -1.77 37.70 15.16
CA LYS A 352 -2.14 37.96 16.57
C LYS A 352 -1.08 38.76 17.26
#